data_7a893aa1ba9e95a6d5f5d585362064cc
#
_entry.id   7a893aa1ba9e95a6d5f5d585362064cc
#
_cell.length_a   1.000
_cell.length_b   1.000
_cell.length_c   1.000
_cell.angle_alpha   90.00
_cell.angle_beta   90.00
_cell.angle_gamma   90.00
#
_symmetry.space_group_name_H-M   'P 1'
#
loop_
_entity.id
_entity.type
_entity.pdbx_description
1 polymer ?
#
loop_
_entity_poly.entity_id
_entity_poly.type
_entity_poly.pdbx_seq_one_letter_code
_entity_poly.pdbx_strand_id
1 'polypeptide(L)'
;MVAIIDSPDFMFSDEDISSYSKLKKIRLFVKGLFVGFIFKKTEKRIFCFFMNILFPRNGKIFFKDDFYNKKIFGKYKISYPNKRIVRIIKNDLQHFKTIFQSYCLDELEFKDNDLVIDCGANVGELRFAFLEKDILINYIAFEPDPSTFRALEKNIESENLGNTNNLALSSDSEPKEFYIDAEGANSSLEFFGKDESIIIESKKLDSFLFNNIKLLKIEAEGHEKEVLDGARETIKNTEYVAVDYGPEKGVNQESTASDVINFLYEENFELIKTSSFREIGLFKNNNLK
;
A
#
# COMPACT_ATOMS: atom_id res chain seq x y z
N MET A 1 16.09 -24.41 -7.98
CA MET A 1 15.89 -22.96 -7.73
C MET A 1 17.08 -22.50 -6.91
N VAL A 2 18.02 -21.74 -7.48
CA VAL A 2 19.14 -21.21 -6.70
C VAL A 2 18.53 -20.02 -5.95
N ALA A 3 18.40 -20.15 -4.64
CA ALA A 3 17.99 -19.04 -3.79
C ALA A 3 19.01 -17.92 -3.98
N ILE A 4 18.60 -16.79 -4.52
CA ILE A 4 19.42 -15.59 -4.61
C ILE A 4 19.31 -14.92 -3.23
N ILE A 5 20.03 -15.49 -2.29
CA ILE A 5 20.13 -15.00 -0.93
C ILE A 5 20.72 -13.59 -1.00
N ASP A 6 20.08 -12.60 -0.40
CA ASP A 6 20.49 -11.19 -0.29
C ASP A 6 20.28 -10.22 -1.47
N SER A 7 19.49 -10.55 -2.46
CA SER A 7 19.07 -9.55 -3.46
C SER A 7 17.69 -8.98 -3.10
N PRO A 8 17.51 -7.66 -3.11
CA PRO A 8 16.20 -7.06 -2.87
C PRO A 8 15.15 -7.57 -3.87
N ASP A 9 13.97 -7.94 -3.39
CA ASP A 9 12.90 -8.59 -4.17
C ASP A 9 12.49 -7.80 -5.42
N PHE A 10 12.48 -6.47 -5.33
CA PHE A 10 12.16 -5.60 -6.47
C PHE A 10 13.03 -5.84 -7.71
N MET A 11 14.21 -6.44 -7.56
CA MET A 11 15.09 -6.76 -8.69
C MET A 11 14.47 -7.78 -9.64
N PHE A 12 13.58 -8.63 -9.14
CA PHE A 12 13.09 -9.81 -9.86
C PHE A 12 11.58 -9.81 -10.07
N SER A 13 10.84 -8.89 -9.46
CA SER A 13 9.38 -8.86 -9.43
C SER A 13 8.70 -8.88 -10.81
N ASP A 14 9.37 -8.35 -11.86
CA ASP A 14 8.74 -8.16 -13.17
C ASP A 14 9.41 -9.00 -14.28
N GLU A 15 10.23 -10.00 -13.93
CA GLU A 15 11.05 -10.70 -14.92
C GLU A 15 10.86 -12.21 -14.85
N ASP A 16 10.44 -12.83 -15.96
CA ASP A 16 10.50 -14.28 -16.11
C ASP A 16 11.96 -14.74 -16.30
N ILE A 17 12.62 -15.01 -15.16
CA ILE A 17 14.02 -15.42 -15.12
C ILE A 17 14.20 -16.82 -15.74
N SER A 18 13.16 -17.63 -15.85
CA SER A 18 13.24 -18.98 -16.41
C SER A 18 13.71 -18.97 -17.87
N SER A 19 13.25 -17.98 -18.63
CA SER A 19 13.56 -17.80 -20.05
C SER A 19 14.97 -17.26 -20.35
N TYR A 20 15.74 -16.83 -19.33
CA TYR A 20 17.02 -16.16 -19.52
C TYR A 20 18.16 -17.13 -19.81
N SER A 21 19.08 -16.73 -20.73
CA SER A 21 20.35 -17.42 -20.93
C SER A 21 21.19 -17.45 -19.66
N LYS A 22 22.07 -18.46 -19.53
CA LYS A 22 22.97 -18.59 -18.36
C LYS A 22 23.79 -17.32 -18.11
N LEU A 23 24.28 -16.67 -19.15
CA LEU A 23 25.07 -15.44 -19.03
C LEU A 23 24.20 -14.27 -18.50
N LYS A 24 22.95 -14.15 -18.96
CA LYS A 24 22.03 -13.12 -18.46
C LYS A 24 21.66 -13.35 -16.99
N LYS A 25 21.46 -14.62 -16.58
CA LYS A 25 21.23 -14.99 -15.16
C LYS A 25 22.42 -14.61 -14.28
N ILE A 26 23.66 -14.90 -14.72
CA ILE A 26 24.88 -14.54 -13.96
C ILE A 26 25.01 -13.01 -13.84
N ARG A 27 24.80 -12.25 -14.91
CA ARG A 27 24.83 -10.78 -14.87
C ARG A 27 23.78 -10.20 -13.92
N LEU A 28 22.57 -10.74 -13.95
CA LEU A 28 21.48 -10.33 -13.07
C LEU A 28 21.82 -10.63 -11.59
N PHE A 29 22.37 -11.81 -11.34
CA PHE A 29 22.83 -12.19 -10.01
C PHE A 29 23.92 -11.25 -9.47
N VAL A 30 24.97 -10.99 -10.24
CA VAL A 30 26.05 -10.07 -9.85
C VAL A 30 25.52 -8.64 -9.61
N LYS A 31 24.59 -8.17 -10.49
CA LYS A 31 23.92 -6.89 -10.29
C LYS A 31 23.10 -6.90 -8.99
N GLY A 32 22.37 -7.99 -8.70
CA GLY A 32 21.60 -8.16 -7.47
C GLY A 32 22.44 -8.06 -6.20
N LEU A 33 23.57 -8.76 -6.15
CA LEU A 33 24.53 -8.66 -5.03
C LEU A 33 25.02 -7.22 -4.81
N PHE A 34 25.36 -6.52 -5.90
CA PHE A 34 25.83 -5.14 -5.82
C PHE A 34 24.70 -4.18 -5.37
N VAL A 35 23.49 -4.36 -5.87
CA VAL A 35 22.31 -3.60 -5.41
C VAL A 35 22.04 -3.88 -3.94
N GLY A 36 22.09 -5.13 -3.50
CA GLY A 36 21.94 -5.51 -2.08
C GLY A 36 22.98 -4.85 -1.19
N PHE A 37 24.25 -4.83 -1.62
CA PHE A 37 25.31 -4.12 -0.91
C PHE A 37 25.02 -2.61 -0.78
N ILE A 38 24.63 -1.95 -1.88
CA ILE A 38 24.29 -0.53 -1.88
C ILE A 38 23.10 -0.28 -0.96
N PHE A 39 22.05 -1.11 -1.05
CA PHE A 39 20.86 -0.99 -0.24
C PHE A 39 21.18 -1.06 1.26
N LYS A 40 22.05 -2.00 1.67
CA LYS A 40 22.44 -2.19 3.07
C LYS A 40 23.44 -1.12 3.57
N LYS A 41 24.33 -0.61 2.71
CA LYS A 41 25.50 0.17 3.13
C LYS A 41 25.44 1.66 2.79
N THR A 42 24.45 2.10 2.04
CA THR A 42 24.34 3.51 1.64
C THR A 42 22.96 4.09 1.96
N GLU A 43 22.95 5.39 2.21
CA GLU A 43 21.76 6.13 2.60
C GLU A 43 21.62 7.44 1.81
N LYS A 44 20.40 7.97 1.80
CA LYS A 44 20.10 9.33 1.34
C LYS A 44 20.64 9.60 -0.07
N ARG A 45 21.44 10.66 -0.23
CA ARG A 45 21.97 11.09 -1.53
C ARG A 45 22.92 10.08 -2.15
N ILE A 46 23.73 9.38 -1.33
CA ILE A 46 24.69 8.36 -1.80
C ILE A 46 23.90 7.17 -2.38
N PHE A 47 22.87 6.71 -1.69
CA PHE A 47 21.98 5.67 -2.18
C PHE A 47 21.35 6.06 -3.52
N CYS A 48 20.76 7.25 -3.61
CA CYS A 48 20.16 7.75 -4.85
C CYS A 48 21.16 7.80 -6.01
N PHE A 49 22.38 8.24 -5.76
CA PHE A 49 23.44 8.32 -6.77
C PHE A 49 23.71 6.95 -7.40
N PHE A 50 23.99 5.94 -6.57
CA PHE A 50 24.28 4.59 -7.07
C PHE A 50 23.07 3.95 -7.76
N MET A 51 21.88 4.09 -7.17
CA MET A 51 20.66 3.53 -7.76
C MET A 51 20.35 4.16 -9.12
N ASN A 52 20.58 5.44 -9.31
CA ASN A 52 20.41 6.12 -10.60
C ASN A 52 21.39 5.63 -11.68
N ILE A 53 22.60 5.22 -11.29
CA ILE A 53 23.57 4.60 -12.21
C ILE A 53 23.09 3.20 -12.62
N LEU A 54 22.58 2.43 -11.66
CA LEU A 54 22.14 1.05 -11.90
C LEU A 54 20.82 0.96 -12.66
N PHE A 55 19.95 1.98 -12.56
CA PHE A 55 18.63 2.06 -13.17
C PHE A 55 18.41 3.36 -13.95
N PRO A 56 19.16 3.60 -15.06
CA PRO A 56 19.19 4.92 -15.71
C PRO A 56 17.94 5.24 -16.56
N ARG A 57 17.08 4.24 -16.87
CA ARG A 57 16.04 4.36 -17.90
C ARG A 57 14.75 5.00 -17.43
N ASN A 58 14.36 4.83 -16.16
CA ASN A 58 13.01 5.15 -15.66
C ASN A 58 12.95 6.40 -14.77
N GLY A 59 13.78 7.39 -15.09
CA GLY A 59 13.89 8.61 -14.30
C GLY A 59 14.79 8.45 -13.08
N LYS A 60 15.03 9.57 -12.41
CA LYS A 60 15.96 9.63 -11.30
C LYS A 60 15.20 9.74 -9.98
N ILE A 61 15.70 9.02 -8.97
CA ILE A 61 15.37 9.28 -7.59
C ILE A 61 16.35 10.29 -6.98
N PHE A 62 15.89 11.07 -6.02
CA PHE A 62 16.73 12.03 -5.29
C PHE A 62 16.30 12.15 -3.84
N PHE A 63 17.23 12.49 -2.95
CA PHE A 63 16.96 12.71 -1.53
C PHE A 63 16.92 14.21 -1.25
N LYS A 64 15.77 14.69 -0.76
CA LYS A 64 15.54 16.08 -0.38
C LYS A 64 14.44 16.18 0.67
N ASP A 65 14.55 17.13 1.63
CA ASP A 65 13.56 17.39 2.68
C ASP A 65 13.23 16.13 3.50
N ASP A 66 14.26 15.32 3.82
CA ASP A 66 14.21 14.03 4.53
C ASP A 66 13.40 12.91 3.85
N PHE A 67 13.08 13.07 2.57
CA PHE A 67 12.41 12.05 1.76
C PHE A 67 13.23 11.62 0.56
N TYR A 68 13.05 10.35 0.18
CA TYR A 68 13.40 9.86 -1.15
C TYR A 68 12.28 10.23 -2.11
N ASN A 69 12.60 10.87 -3.21
CA ASN A 69 11.64 11.45 -4.12
C ASN A 69 11.87 10.93 -5.54
N LYS A 70 10.76 10.79 -6.29
CA LYS A 70 10.80 10.57 -7.75
C LYS A 70 9.72 11.42 -8.43
N LYS A 71 10.05 11.97 -9.61
CA LYS A 71 9.06 12.60 -10.49
C LYS A 71 8.39 11.51 -11.34
N ILE A 72 7.07 11.45 -11.33
CA ILE A 72 6.26 10.47 -12.03
C ILE A 72 5.26 11.14 -12.98
N PHE A 73 4.86 10.47 -14.05
CA PHE A 73 3.94 10.97 -15.09
C PHE A 73 4.33 12.36 -15.65
N GLY A 74 5.61 12.73 -15.57
CA GLY A 74 6.09 14.04 -15.99
C GLY A 74 5.60 15.25 -15.19
N LYS A 75 4.61 15.07 -14.31
CA LYS A 75 3.88 16.11 -13.59
C LYS A 75 4.01 16.00 -12.07
N TYR A 76 3.69 14.85 -11.52
CA TYR A 76 3.62 14.63 -10.07
C TYR A 76 4.97 14.25 -9.47
N LYS A 77 5.10 14.45 -8.16
CA LYS A 77 6.24 13.99 -7.37
C LYS A 77 5.72 13.05 -6.29
N ILE A 78 6.32 11.86 -6.19
CA ILE A 78 6.07 10.94 -5.09
C ILE A 78 7.27 10.89 -4.14
N SER A 79 7.01 10.89 -2.85
CA SER A 79 7.97 10.91 -1.75
C SER A 79 7.81 9.67 -0.87
N TYR A 80 8.92 9.10 -0.42
CA TYR A 80 8.95 7.98 0.50
C TYR A 80 9.85 8.32 1.69
N PRO A 81 9.48 7.95 2.93
CA PRO A 81 10.32 8.20 4.10
C PRO A 81 11.57 7.30 4.12
N ASN A 82 11.54 6.20 3.40
CA ASN A 82 12.57 5.16 3.40
C ASN A 82 12.93 4.67 1.98
N LYS A 83 13.77 3.65 1.89
CA LYS A 83 14.24 3.09 0.62
C LYS A 83 13.20 2.26 -0.16
N ARG A 84 11.95 2.15 0.31
CA ARG A 84 10.85 1.51 -0.46
C ARG A 84 10.58 2.19 -1.80
N ILE A 85 11.08 3.41 -2.02
CA ILE A 85 11.08 4.08 -3.33
C ILE A 85 11.66 3.20 -4.46
N VAL A 86 12.43 2.16 -4.14
CA VAL A 86 12.93 1.19 -5.13
C VAL A 86 11.82 0.45 -5.86
N ARG A 87 10.62 0.34 -5.28
CA ARG A 87 9.46 -0.27 -5.92
C ARG A 87 9.12 0.39 -7.25
N ILE A 88 9.34 1.69 -7.35
CA ILE A 88 9.05 2.48 -8.56
C ILE A 88 10.29 2.80 -9.40
N ILE A 89 11.48 2.30 -9.04
CA ILE A 89 12.72 2.67 -9.72
C ILE A 89 12.88 2.02 -11.09
N LYS A 90 12.33 0.82 -11.29
CA LYS A 90 12.41 0.07 -12.56
C LYS A 90 11.35 0.55 -13.54
N ASN A 91 10.10 0.59 -13.10
CA ASN A 91 8.94 0.97 -13.90
C ASN A 91 7.81 1.43 -12.97
N ASP A 92 7.64 2.75 -12.83
CA ASP A 92 6.59 3.34 -11.99
C ASP A 92 5.18 3.08 -12.57
N LEU A 93 5.00 3.19 -13.87
CA LEU A 93 3.72 2.89 -14.51
C LEU A 93 3.26 1.45 -14.22
N GLN A 94 4.16 0.47 -14.41
CA GLN A 94 3.83 -0.92 -14.13
C GLN A 94 3.52 -1.14 -12.64
N HIS A 95 4.23 -0.46 -11.74
CA HIS A 95 3.99 -0.57 -10.32
C HIS A 95 2.56 -0.09 -9.95
N PHE A 96 2.16 1.09 -10.40
CA PHE A 96 0.82 1.61 -10.13
C PHE A 96 -0.28 0.78 -10.80
N LYS A 97 -0.04 0.29 -12.01
CA LYS A 97 -0.95 -0.67 -12.67
C LYS A 97 -1.11 -1.95 -11.85
N THR A 98 0.00 -2.49 -11.31
CA THR A 98 -0.04 -3.70 -10.47
C THR A 98 -0.82 -3.44 -9.17
N ILE A 99 -0.67 -2.27 -8.53
CA ILE A 99 -1.47 -1.90 -7.35
C ILE A 99 -2.97 -1.90 -7.69
N PHE A 100 -3.37 -1.24 -8.76
CA PHE A 100 -4.76 -1.20 -9.20
C PHE A 100 -5.34 -2.60 -9.43
N GLN A 101 -4.57 -3.46 -10.09
CA GLN A 101 -4.93 -4.85 -10.36
C GLN A 101 -4.95 -5.72 -9.10
N SER A 102 -4.05 -5.48 -8.14
CA SER A 102 -3.97 -6.29 -6.92
C SER A 102 -5.23 -6.15 -6.04
N TYR A 103 -5.89 -4.99 -6.07
CA TYR A 103 -7.18 -4.77 -5.43
C TYR A 103 -8.39 -5.11 -6.33
N CYS A 104 -8.15 -5.74 -7.48
CA CYS A 104 -9.18 -6.13 -8.46
C CYS A 104 -9.99 -4.93 -8.99
N LEU A 105 -9.45 -3.73 -9.01
CA LEU A 105 -10.18 -2.51 -9.37
C LEU A 105 -10.47 -2.42 -10.88
N ASP A 106 -9.82 -3.21 -11.73
CA ASP A 106 -10.15 -3.34 -13.14
C ASP A 106 -11.56 -3.96 -13.37
N GLU A 107 -12.18 -4.57 -12.34
CA GLU A 107 -13.56 -5.09 -12.39
C GLU A 107 -14.60 -3.98 -12.18
N LEU A 108 -14.18 -2.77 -11.79
CA LEU A 108 -15.06 -1.68 -11.41
C LEU A 108 -15.04 -0.55 -12.43
N GLU A 109 -16.22 0.04 -12.64
CA GLU A 109 -16.35 1.31 -13.35
C GLU A 109 -16.34 2.47 -12.34
N PHE A 110 -15.36 3.35 -12.49
CA PHE A 110 -15.25 4.59 -11.71
C PHE A 110 -15.68 5.79 -12.53
N LYS A 111 -16.32 6.74 -11.84
CA LYS A 111 -16.68 8.06 -12.37
C LYS A 111 -15.85 9.14 -11.67
N ASP A 112 -15.71 10.28 -12.33
CA ASP A 112 -15.09 11.44 -11.70
C ASP A 112 -15.83 11.82 -10.41
N ASN A 113 -15.04 12.10 -9.37
CA ASN A 113 -15.48 12.41 -8.01
C ASN A 113 -16.10 11.25 -7.22
N ASP A 114 -16.02 10.01 -7.69
CA ASP A 114 -16.36 8.86 -6.85
C ASP A 114 -15.51 8.89 -5.57
N LEU A 115 -16.17 8.68 -4.42
CA LEU A 115 -15.50 8.68 -3.13
C LEU A 115 -14.78 7.36 -2.92
N VAL A 116 -13.46 7.44 -2.73
CA VAL A 116 -12.59 6.31 -2.37
C VAL A 116 -11.97 6.58 -1.02
N ILE A 117 -12.18 5.65 -0.09
CA ILE A 117 -11.57 5.66 1.24
C ILE A 117 -10.47 4.61 1.26
N ASP A 118 -9.26 5.01 1.65
CA ASP A 118 -8.07 4.18 1.71
C ASP A 118 -7.59 4.04 3.15
N CYS A 119 -7.90 2.91 3.78
CA CYS A 119 -7.43 2.52 5.09
C CYS A 119 -6.08 1.81 4.97
N GLY A 120 -5.06 2.31 5.67
CA GLY A 120 -3.67 1.87 5.50
C GLY A 120 -3.09 2.37 4.18
N ALA A 121 -3.20 3.68 3.95
CA ALA A 121 -2.86 4.30 2.67
C ALA A 121 -1.36 4.34 2.37
N ASN A 122 -0.51 4.03 3.34
CA ASN A 122 0.94 4.13 3.22
C ASN A 122 1.35 5.50 2.68
N VAL A 123 2.12 5.57 1.61
CA VAL A 123 2.51 6.85 0.97
C VAL A 123 1.52 7.33 -0.10
N GLY A 124 0.34 6.71 -0.23
CA GLY A 124 -0.70 7.10 -1.18
C GLY A 124 -0.55 6.47 -2.57
N GLU A 125 0.12 5.33 -2.68
CA GLU A 125 0.36 4.66 -3.97
C GLU A 125 -0.93 4.33 -4.72
N LEU A 126 -2.02 4.00 -4.01
CA LEU A 126 -3.34 3.74 -4.62
C LEU A 126 -3.87 4.99 -5.35
N ARG A 127 -3.71 6.19 -4.79
CA ARG A 127 -4.14 7.43 -5.48
C ARG A 127 -3.41 7.65 -6.80
N PHE A 128 -2.11 7.34 -6.83
CA PHE A 128 -1.32 7.40 -8.07
C PHE A 128 -1.72 6.29 -9.06
N ALA A 129 -2.20 5.14 -8.57
CA ALA A 129 -2.74 4.09 -9.44
C ALA A 129 -4.02 4.55 -10.16
N PHE A 130 -4.89 5.33 -9.53
CA PHE A 130 -6.03 5.98 -10.18
C PHE A 130 -5.59 7.04 -11.20
N LEU A 131 -4.54 7.81 -10.89
CA LEU A 131 -3.99 8.82 -11.83
C LEU A 131 -3.35 8.17 -13.06
N GLU A 132 -2.78 6.97 -12.93
CA GLU A 132 -2.24 6.21 -14.07
C GLU A 132 -3.35 5.82 -15.07
N LYS A 133 -4.57 5.65 -14.57
CA LYS A 133 -5.77 5.35 -15.35
C LYS A 133 -6.53 6.60 -15.82
N ASP A 134 -6.02 7.80 -15.55
CA ASP A 134 -6.72 9.07 -15.79
C ASP A 134 -8.08 9.19 -15.07
N ILE A 135 -8.26 8.54 -13.91
CA ILE A 135 -9.49 8.56 -13.13
C ILE A 135 -9.34 9.61 -12.00
N LEU A 136 -10.24 10.58 -11.97
CA LEU A 136 -10.29 11.66 -10.98
C LEU A 136 -11.27 11.33 -9.87
N ILE A 137 -10.78 10.79 -8.76
CA ILE A 137 -11.58 10.42 -7.59
C ILE A 137 -11.52 11.48 -6.48
N ASN A 138 -12.54 11.49 -5.61
CA ASN A 138 -12.47 12.11 -4.30
C ASN A 138 -11.80 11.11 -3.34
N TYR A 139 -10.58 11.44 -2.88
CA TYR A 139 -9.74 10.48 -2.15
C TYR A 139 -9.56 10.91 -0.70
N ILE A 140 -9.84 9.98 0.22
CA ILE A 140 -9.65 10.15 1.66
C ILE A 140 -8.79 8.99 2.18
N ALA A 141 -7.65 9.34 2.78
CA ALA A 141 -6.64 8.39 3.21
C ALA A 141 -6.44 8.41 4.73
N PHE A 142 -6.21 7.23 5.30
CA PHE A 142 -5.88 7.01 6.70
C PHE A 142 -4.56 6.24 6.79
N GLU A 143 -3.59 6.81 7.52
CA GLU A 143 -2.28 6.20 7.73
C GLU A 143 -1.80 6.47 9.18
N PRO A 144 -1.68 5.43 10.00
CA PRO A 144 -1.31 5.57 11.40
C PRO A 144 0.17 5.89 11.65
N ASP A 145 1.10 5.34 10.85
CA ASP A 145 2.54 5.57 11.06
C ASP A 145 2.91 7.03 10.81
N PRO A 146 3.39 7.79 11.81
CA PRO A 146 3.65 9.23 11.64
C PRO A 146 4.74 9.54 10.61
N SER A 147 5.70 8.64 10.40
CA SER A 147 6.78 8.82 9.42
C SER A 147 6.24 8.65 8.00
N THR A 148 5.44 7.61 7.80
CA THR A 148 4.78 7.29 6.53
C THR A 148 3.73 8.34 6.21
N PHE A 149 2.94 8.76 7.21
CA PHE A 149 1.92 9.80 7.06
C PHE A 149 2.49 11.13 6.55
N ARG A 150 3.65 11.58 7.03
CA ARG A 150 4.28 12.80 6.50
C ARG A 150 4.59 12.71 5.00
N ALA A 151 4.91 11.50 4.51
CA ALA A 151 5.10 11.30 3.08
C ALA A 151 3.74 11.28 2.33
N LEU A 152 2.72 10.64 2.91
CA LEU A 152 1.35 10.61 2.40
C LEU A 152 0.79 12.04 2.25
N GLU A 153 0.81 12.83 3.33
CA GLU A 153 0.38 14.23 3.33
C GLU A 153 1.06 15.03 2.21
N LYS A 154 2.39 14.90 2.10
CA LYS A 154 3.16 15.56 1.06
C LYS A 154 2.78 15.11 -0.35
N ASN A 155 2.45 13.84 -0.53
CA ASN A 155 2.11 13.27 -1.83
C ASN A 155 0.68 13.63 -2.26
N ILE A 156 -0.23 13.76 -1.31
CA ILE A 156 -1.67 13.91 -1.57
C ILE A 156 -2.10 15.37 -1.43
N GLU A 157 -1.90 15.98 -0.26
CA GLU A 157 -2.41 17.34 0.00
C GLU A 157 -1.62 18.41 -0.75
N SER A 158 -0.28 18.30 -0.81
CA SER A 158 0.53 19.28 -1.54
C SER A 158 0.27 19.29 -3.07
N GLU A 159 -0.27 18.20 -3.60
CA GLU A 159 -0.61 18.05 -5.02
C GLU A 159 -2.13 18.23 -5.28
N ASN A 160 -2.93 18.55 -4.24
CA ASN A 160 -4.39 18.67 -4.29
C ASN A 160 -5.08 17.38 -4.80
N LEU A 161 -4.64 16.23 -4.33
CA LEU A 161 -5.12 14.93 -4.78
C LEU A 161 -6.13 14.26 -3.84
N GLY A 162 -6.42 14.86 -2.68
CA GLY A 162 -7.34 14.33 -1.68
C GLY A 162 -7.04 14.86 -0.28
N ASN A 163 -7.62 14.21 0.73
CA ASN A 163 -7.44 14.52 2.15
C ASN A 163 -6.77 13.34 2.87
N THR A 164 -5.98 13.65 3.90
CA THR A 164 -5.22 12.66 4.67
C THR A 164 -5.50 12.77 6.16
N ASN A 165 -5.41 11.63 6.88
CA ASN A 165 -5.67 11.56 8.32
C ASN A 165 -4.58 10.71 8.98
N ASN A 166 -3.87 11.26 9.98
CA ASN A 166 -2.87 10.54 10.76
C ASN A 166 -3.53 9.86 11.97
N LEU A 167 -4.20 8.78 11.72
CA LEU A 167 -4.81 7.93 12.75
C LEU A 167 -5.04 6.52 12.22
N ALA A 168 -5.25 5.58 13.13
CA ALA A 168 -5.71 4.25 12.79
C ALA A 168 -7.25 4.19 12.74
N LEU A 169 -7.79 3.39 11.83
CA LEU A 169 -9.19 2.99 11.90
C LEU A 169 -9.30 1.70 12.74
N SER A 170 -10.30 1.63 13.61
CA SER A 170 -10.49 0.50 14.53
C SER A 170 -11.95 0.38 15.00
N SER A 171 -12.25 -0.65 15.80
CA SER A 171 -13.57 -0.92 16.38
C SER A 171 -14.01 0.07 17.44
N ASP A 172 -13.10 0.88 17.96
CA ASP A 172 -13.34 1.94 18.96
C ASP A 172 -12.52 3.19 18.64
N SER A 173 -12.64 4.24 19.47
CA SER A 173 -11.93 5.51 19.30
C SER A 173 -10.97 5.78 20.45
N GLU A 174 -10.46 4.74 21.09
CA GLU A 174 -9.48 4.86 22.16
C GLU A 174 -8.06 4.84 21.58
N PRO A 175 -7.11 5.59 22.17
CA PRO A 175 -5.71 5.52 21.77
C PRO A 175 -5.18 4.09 21.83
N LYS A 176 -4.38 3.70 20.83
CA LYS A 176 -3.86 2.33 20.71
C LYS A 176 -2.34 2.30 20.64
N GLU A 177 -1.79 1.21 21.12
CA GLU A 177 -0.39 0.87 20.90
C GLU A 177 -0.19 0.42 19.46
N PHE A 178 0.79 1.01 18.79
CA PHE A 178 1.13 0.76 17.41
C PHE A 178 2.59 0.34 17.31
N TYR A 179 2.84 -0.87 16.84
CA TYR A 179 4.15 -1.47 16.74
C TYR A 179 4.82 -1.06 15.43
N ILE A 180 6.04 -0.54 15.53
CA ILE A 180 6.75 0.04 14.39
C ILE A 180 7.69 -0.97 13.75
N ASP A 181 7.60 -1.12 12.45
CA ASP A 181 8.64 -1.72 11.64
C ASP A 181 9.56 -0.64 11.05
N ALA A 182 10.74 -0.45 11.65
CA ALA A 182 11.71 0.57 11.24
C ALA A 182 12.19 0.40 9.78
N GLU A 183 12.12 -0.79 9.22
CA GLU A 183 12.40 -1.06 7.80
C GLU A 183 11.18 -0.83 6.89
N GLY A 184 10.04 -0.60 7.50
CA GLY A 184 8.98 0.25 7.00
C GLY A 184 7.92 -0.38 6.14
N ALA A 185 7.38 -1.57 6.48
CA ALA A 185 6.23 -2.06 5.74
C ALA A 185 5.14 -2.70 6.59
N ASN A 186 5.48 -3.25 7.73
CA ASN A 186 4.60 -4.12 8.51
C ASN A 186 4.32 -3.52 9.90
N SER A 187 4.29 -2.19 10.01
CA SER A 187 3.84 -1.55 11.24
C SER A 187 2.35 -1.80 11.44
N SER A 188 1.95 -2.26 12.62
CA SER A 188 0.60 -2.74 12.88
C SER A 188 0.11 -2.40 14.28
N LEU A 189 -1.21 -2.39 14.49
CA LEU A 189 -1.84 -2.45 15.81
C LEU A 189 -1.71 -3.83 16.46
N GLU A 190 -1.44 -4.85 15.66
CA GLU A 190 -1.21 -6.20 16.14
C GLU A 190 0.27 -6.39 16.52
N PHE A 191 0.54 -6.98 17.69
CA PHE A 191 1.92 -7.27 18.09
C PHE A 191 2.52 -8.37 17.21
N PHE A 192 3.58 -8.05 16.48
CA PHE A 192 4.25 -8.99 15.55
C PHE A 192 5.69 -9.36 15.97
N GLY A 193 6.00 -9.23 17.27
CA GLY A 193 7.30 -9.63 17.83
C GLY A 193 8.37 -8.55 17.84
N LYS A 194 8.02 -7.27 17.61
CA LYS A 194 8.89 -6.11 17.80
C LYS A 194 8.43 -5.29 18.98
N ASP A 195 9.37 -4.87 19.84
CA ASP A 195 9.09 -4.17 21.09
C ASP A 195 8.98 -2.63 20.90
N GLU A 196 9.35 -2.10 19.73
CA GLU A 196 9.23 -0.68 19.46
C GLU A 196 7.80 -0.32 19.12
N SER A 197 7.18 0.48 19.98
CA SER A 197 5.81 0.91 19.81
C SER A 197 5.62 2.39 20.18
N ILE A 198 4.54 2.98 19.67
CA ILE A 198 4.07 4.32 20.01
C ILE A 198 2.57 4.28 20.29
N ILE A 199 2.08 5.27 21.01
CA ILE A 199 0.63 5.46 21.16
C ILE A 199 0.14 6.36 20.02
N ILE A 200 -0.88 5.89 19.30
CA ILE A 200 -1.52 6.62 18.20
C ILE A 200 -3.00 6.85 18.48
N GLU A 201 -3.57 7.87 17.83
CA GLU A 201 -5.00 8.07 17.78
C GLU A 201 -5.68 6.98 16.95
N SER A 202 -6.82 6.47 17.43
CA SER A 202 -7.69 5.63 16.61
C SER A 202 -9.11 6.17 16.60
N LYS A 203 -9.86 5.85 15.53
CA LYS A 203 -11.28 6.21 15.38
C LYS A 203 -12.05 5.11 14.66
N LYS A 204 -13.35 5.05 14.96
CA LYS A 204 -14.30 4.32 14.11
C LYS A 204 -14.49 5.07 12.80
N LEU A 205 -14.53 4.37 11.68
CA LEU A 205 -14.85 4.98 10.40
C LEU A 205 -16.27 5.61 10.43
N ASP A 206 -17.18 5.01 11.18
CA ASP A 206 -18.55 5.52 11.37
C ASP A 206 -18.62 6.93 11.95
N SER A 207 -17.58 7.36 12.71
CA SER A 207 -17.53 8.71 13.30
C SER A 207 -17.38 9.83 12.27
N PHE A 208 -16.96 9.52 11.04
CA PHE A 208 -16.78 10.50 9.96
C PHE A 208 -18.05 10.76 9.15
N LEU A 209 -19.09 9.92 9.29
CA LEU A 209 -20.39 10.06 8.65
C LEU A 209 -20.32 10.15 7.11
N PHE A 210 -19.39 9.41 6.49
CA PHE A 210 -19.27 9.35 5.04
C PHE A 210 -20.49 8.69 4.38
N ASN A 211 -20.85 9.17 3.21
CA ASN A 211 -21.97 8.66 2.43
C ASN A 211 -21.57 8.51 0.95
N ASN A 212 -22.28 7.65 0.22
CA ASN A 212 -22.06 7.42 -1.21
C ASN A 212 -20.62 7.02 -1.54
N ILE A 213 -20.11 6.04 -0.82
CA ILE A 213 -18.74 5.57 -0.96
C ILE A 213 -18.70 4.57 -2.11
N LYS A 214 -17.89 4.87 -3.14
CA LYS A 214 -17.67 3.95 -4.25
C LYS A 214 -16.81 2.76 -3.83
N LEU A 215 -15.71 3.05 -3.11
CA LEU A 215 -14.76 2.03 -2.68
C LEU A 215 -14.23 2.33 -1.28
N LEU A 216 -14.28 1.34 -0.41
CA LEU A 216 -13.51 1.27 0.81
C LEU A 216 -12.40 0.22 0.62
N LYS A 217 -11.13 0.66 0.57
CA LYS A 217 -9.98 -0.26 0.59
C LYS A 217 -9.48 -0.39 2.02
N ILE A 218 -9.22 -1.61 2.46
CA ILE A 218 -8.70 -1.93 3.79
C ILE A 218 -7.44 -2.78 3.64
N GLU A 219 -6.34 -2.30 4.22
CA GLU A 219 -5.07 -3.00 4.42
C GLU A 219 -4.52 -2.53 5.75
N ALA A 220 -4.70 -3.33 6.80
CA ALA A 220 -4.44 -2.93 8.19
C ALA A 220 -3.49 -3.86 8.93
N GLU A 221 -2.71 -4.66 8.17
CA GLU A 221 -1.65 -5.54 8.68
C GLU A 221 -2.14 -6.45 9.83
N GLY A 222 -3.29 -7.11 9.60
CA GLY A 222 -3.93 -8.04 10.53
C GLY A 222 -5.07 -7.45 11.40
N HIS A 223 -5.39 -6.15 11.25
CA HIS A 223 -6.43 -5.45 12.02
C HIS A 223 -7.72 -5.17 11.20
N GLU A 224 -7.91 -5.84 10.05
CA GLU A 224 -8.99 -5.59 9.09
C GLU A 224 -10.38 -5.81 9.70
N LYS A 225 -10.51 -6.84 10.55
CA LYS A 225 -11.80 -7.15 11.18
C LYS A 225 -12.25 -6.04 12.13
N GLU A 226 -11.31 -5.48 12.90
CA GLU A 226 -11.55 -4.40 13.83
C GLU A 226 -11.89 -3.09 13.08
N VAL A 227 -11.28 -2.85 11.91
CA VAL A 227 -11.66 -1.74 11.01
C VAL A 227 -13.10 -1.91 10.54
N LEU A 228 -13.48 -3.10 10.10
CA LEU A 228 -14.85 -3.40 9.66
C LEU A 228 -15.87 -3.28 10.80
N ASP A 229 -15.53 -3.69 12.03
CA ASP A 229 -16.38 -3.51 13.20
C ASP A 229 -16.64 -2.02 13.53
N GLY A 230 -15.64 -1.16 13.27
CA GLY A 230 -15.78 0.30 13.39
C GLY A 230 -16.44 1.00 12.20
N ALA A 231 -16.81 0.24 11.17
CA ALA A 231 -17.36 0.76 9.91
C ALA A 231 -18.79 0.26 9.60
N ARG A 232 -19.49 -0.33 10.58
CA ARG A 232 -20.80 -1.01 10.37
C ARG A 232 -21.86 -0.13 9.73
N GLU A 233 -21.92 1.15 10.09
CA GLU A 233 -22.86 2.09 9.47
C GLU A 233 -22.34 2.61 8.14
N THR A 234 -21.04 2.84 8.04
CA THR A 234 -20.37 3.34 6.84
C THR A 234 -20.48 2.36 5.68
N ILE A 235 -20.29 1.06 5.92
CA ILE A 235 -20.36 0.05 4.85
C ILE A 235 -21.75 -0.10 4.25
N LYS A 236 -22.83 0.26 4.95
CA LYS A 236 -24.19 0.28 4.40
C LYS A 236 -24.33 1.24 3.21
N ASN A 237 -23.49 2.29 3.18
CA ASN A 237 -23.43 3.30 2.13
C ASN A 237 -22.21 3.13 1.21
N THR A 238 -21.53 1.97 1.26
CA THR A 238 -20.35 1.63 0.48
C THR A 238 -20.72 0.62 -0.59
N GLU A 239 -20.42 0.95 -1.85
CA GLU A 239 -20.75 0.09 -3.00
C GLU A 239 -19.81 -1.12 -3.08
N TYR A 240 -18.51 -0.89 -2.90
CA TYR A 240 -17.48 -1.95 -2.94
C TYR A 240 -16.52 -1.85 -1.76
N VAL A 241 -16.09 -3.03 -1.27
CA VAL A 241 -15.03 -3.15 -0.26
C VAL A 241 -13.94 -4.04 -0.83
N ALA A 242 -12.70 -3.54 -0.86
CA ALA A 242 -11.52 -4.31 -1.21
C ALA A 242 -10.66 -4.50 0.04
N VAL A 243 -10.45 -5.74 0.47
CA VAL A 243 -9.73 -6.05 1.72
C VAL A 243 -8.57 -6.97 1.44
N ASP A 244 -7.39 -6.62 1.94
CA ASP A 244 -6.28 -7.56 2.15
C ASP A 244 -6.53 -8.29 3.46
N TYR A 245 -6.56 -9.61 3.41
CA TYR A 245 -6.79 -10.48 4.56
C TYR A 245 -5.70 -11.56 4.68
N GLY A 246 -4.52 -11.21 4.17
CA GLY A 246 -3.34 -12.08 4.18
C GLY A 246 -2.88 -12.50 5.56
N PRO A 247 -1.81 -13.33 5.62
CA PRO A 247 -1.28 -13.87 6.85
C PRO A 247 -0.39 -12.85 7.59
N GLU A 248 -1.01 -11.81 8.16
CA GLU A 248 -0.31 -10.66 8.76
C GLU A 248 -0.65 -10.48 10.26
N LYS A 249 -1.65 -11.23 10.80
CA LYS A 249 -2.10 -11.04 12.17
C LYS A 249 -1.17 -11.69 13.19
N GLY A 250 -0.58 -10.82 14.01
CA GLY A 250 0.19 -11.22 15.19
C GLY A 250 1.51 -11.96 14.89
N VAL A 251 2.11 -12.51 15.93
CA VAL A 251 3.41 -13.20 15.85
C VAL A 251 3.35 -14.47 14.98
N ASN A 252 2.19 -15.12 14.93
CA ASN A 252 1.98 -16.34 14.16
C ASN A 252 1.67 -16.08 12.69
N GLN A 253 1.52 -14.82 12.30
CA GLN A 253 1.12 -14.42 10.95
C GLN A 253 -0.16 -15.15 10.49
N GLU A 254 -1.23 -15.03 11.29
CA GLU A 254 -2.52 -15.65 10.98
C GLU A 254 -3.26 -14.82 9.92
N SER A 255 -4.02 -15.49 9.04
CA SER A 255 -4.89 -14.83 8.07
C SER A 255 -6.18 -14.35 8.74
N THR A 256 -6.63 -13.14 8.39
CA THR A 256 -7.92 -12.59 8.82
C THR A 256 -9.07 -12.96 7.88
N ALA A 257 -8.82 -13.78 6.84
CA ALA A 257 -9.77 -14.08 5.77
C ALA A 257 -11.12 -14.59 6.28
N SER A 258 -11.12 -15.55 7.23
CA SER A 258 -12.38 -16.11 7.72
C SER A 258 -13.25 -15.08 8.43
N ASP A 259 -12.65 -14.23 9.25
CA ASP A 259 -13.37 -13.20 10.01
C ASP A 259 -13.90 -12.09 9.10
N VAL A 260 -13.07 -11.65 8.15
CA VAL A 260 -13.42 -10.62 7.16
C VAL A 260 -14.53 -11.09 6.22
N ILE A 261 -14.40 -12.30 5.64
CA ILE A 261 -15.35 -12.83 4.67
C ILE A 261 -16.70 -13.08 5.34
N ASN A 262 -16.73 -13.70 6.52
CA ASN A 262 -17.97 -13.96 7.25
C ASN A 262 -18.67 -12.66 7.63
N PHE A 263 -17.92 -11.67 8.14
CA PHE A 263 -18.47 -10.36 8.47
C PHE A 263 -19.13 -9.70 7.25
N LEU A 264 -18.46 -9.66 6.11
CA LEU A 264 -19.01 -9.02 4.90
C LEU A 264 -20.22 -9.78 4.34
N TYR A 265 -20.25 -11.12 4.44
CA TYR A 265 -21.44 -11.89 4.08
C TYR A 265 -22.62 -11.62 5.02
N GLU A 266 -22.41 -11.50 6.33
CA GLU A 266 -23.43 -11.12 7.30
C GLU A 266 -24.01 -9.73 7.00
N GLU A 267 -23.20 -8.80 6.50
CA GLU A 267 -23.62 -7.45 6.08
C GLU A 267 -24.15 -7.40 4.62
N ASN A 268 -24.43 -8.58 4.01
CA ASN A 268 -24.99 -8.75 2.67
C ASN A 268 -24.07 -8.28 1.52
N PHE A 269 -22.77 -8.42 1.69
CA PHE A 269 -21.81 -8.29 0.60
C PHE A 269 -21.58 -9.63 -0.09
N GLU A 270 -21.26 -9.58 -1.38
CA GLU A 270 -20.87 -10.73 -2.20
C GLU A 270 -19.42 -10.60 -2.62
N LEU A 271 -18.62 -11.66 -2.43
CA LEU A 271 -17.27 -11.74 -2.96
C LEU A 271 -17.33 -11.90 -4.49
N ILE A 272 -16.97 -10.87 -5.23
CA ILE A 272 -17.06 -10.87 -6.70
C ILE A 272 -15.73 -11.23 -7.37
N LYS A 273 -14.60 -10.99 -6.70
CA LYS A 273 -13.26 -11.29 -7.24
C LYS A 273 -12.24 -11.51 -6.15
N THR A 274 -11.25 -12.36 -6.40
CA THR A 274 -10.03 -12.47 -5.59
C THR A 274 -8.82 -12.12 -6.45
N SER A 275 -7.82 -11.50 -5.84
CA SER A 275 -6.56 -11.17 -6.51
C SER A 275 -5.77 -12.44 -6.83
N SER A 276 -5.04 -12.42 -7.94
CA SER A 276 -4.06 -13.46 -8.29
C SER A 276 -2.66 -13.18 -7.73
N PHE A 277 -2.46 -12.02 -7.10
CA PHE A 277 -1.15 -11.55 -6.65
C PHE A 277 -0.99 -11.57 -5.13
N ARG A 278 -2.10 -11.33 -4.41
CA ARG A 278 -2.16 -11.19 -2.95
C ARG A 278 -3.45 -11.83 -2.44
N GLU A 279 -3.54 -12.04 -1.14
CA GLU A 279 -4.79 -12.53 -0.51
C GLU A 279 -5.79 -11.38 -0.30
N ILE A 280 -6.24 -10.80 -1.42
CA ILE A 280 -7.19 -9.68 -1.46
C ILE A 280 -8.51 -10.15 -2.06
N GLY A 281 -9.63 -9.79 -1.42
CA GLY A 281 -10.97 -9.96 -1.94
C GLY A 281 -11.62 -8.62 -2.27
N LEU A 282 -12.35 -8.58 -3.40
CA LEU A 282 -13.23 -7.50 -3.78
C LEU A 282 -14.68 -7.93 -3.56
N PHE A 283 -15.40 -7.17 -2.74
CA PHE A 283 -16.77 -7.45 -2.34
C PHE A 283 -17.71 -6.35 -2.84
N LYS A 284 -18.92 -6.75 -3.25
CA LYS A 284 -19.98 -5.85 -3.70
C LYS A 284 -21.14 -5.86 -2.70
N ASN A 285 -21.65 -4.69 -2.38
CA ASN A 285 -22.83 -4.53 -1.53
C ASN A 285 -24.12 -4.84 -2.31
N ASN A 286 -24.84 -5.89 -1.94
CA ASN A 286 -26.09 -6.28 -2.58
C ASN A 286 -27.32 -5.45 -2.14
N ASN A 287 -27.16 -4.59 -1.12
CA ASN A 287 -28.22 -3.68 -0.66
C ASN A 287 -28.28 -2.39 -1.50
N LEU A 288 -27.22 -2.06 -2.22
CA LEU A 288 -27.13 -0.90 -3.11
C LEU A 288 -27.38 -1.34 -4.55
N LYS A 289 -28.33 -0.67 -5.22
CA LYS A 289 -28.73 -0.97 -6.61
C LYS A 289 -27.92 -0.17 -7.61
#